data_699277883c1f5e9109d222efa208e107
#
_entry.id   699277883c1f5e9109d222efa208e107
#
_cell.length_a   1.000
_cell.length_b   1.000
_cell.length_c   1.000
_cell.angle_alpha   90.00
_cell.angle_beta   90.00
_cell.angle_gamma   90.00
#
_symmetry.space_group_name_H-M   'P 1'
#
loop_
_entity.id
_entity.type
_entity.pdbx_description
1 polymer ?
#
loop_
_entity_poly.entity_id
_entity_poly.type
_entity_poly.pdbx_seq_one_letter_code
_entity_poly.pdbx_strand_id
1 'polypeptide(L)'
;LYHGIAIGKHDPSEIKEILTQVEEKPAPVVPPKDIKVVRPKKIDEDVLLIDKNVDNVEYKFARCCNPVYGDDIIGFVSIGEGIKVHRRQCKNALELVRRYPYRIVKTRWTNDGATSYQTVLNLTGKEDGNIINKITELIAKDPHATLRAISINAAEGVFDGNITVLIDNTEHLSQFLSRLKHLEGVVRVNRHDSMLED
;
A
#
# COMPACT_ATOMS: atom_id res chain seq x y z
N LEU A 1 -41.54 -5.50 10.35
CA LEU A 1 -42.49 -5.00 11.32
C LEU A 1 -43.73 -4.42 10.62
N TYR A 2 -43.60 -3.43 9.77
CA TYR A 2 -44.72 -2.80 9.06
C TYR A 2 -45.54 -3.78 8.23
N HIS A 3 -44.91 -4.76 7.57
CA HIS A 3 -45.63 -5.76 6.81
C HIS A 3 -46.47 -6.71 7.68
N GLY A 4 -45.96 -7.03 8.88
CA GLY A 4 -46.67 -7.89 9.83
C GLY A 4 -47.93 -7.25 10.41
N ILE A 5 -47.91 -5.91 10.61
CA ILE A 5 -49.08 -5.13 11.10
C ILE A 5 -50.15 -5.06 10.01
N ALA A 6 -49.75 -4.84 8.75
CA ALA A 6 -50.68 -4.72 7.63
C ALA A 6 -51.51 -5.98 7.32
N ILE A 7 -51.00 -7.17 7.70
CA ILE A 7 -51.69 -8.44 7.52
C ILE A 7 -52.35 -8.97 8.82
N GLY A 8 -52.43 -8.16 9.87
CA GLY A 8 -53.12 -8.50 11.13
C GLY A 8 -52.43 -9.59 11.96
N LYS A 9 -51.14 -9.83 11.77
CA LYS A 9 -50.34 -10.82 12.53
C LYS A 9 -49.88 -10.32 13.90
N HIS A 10 -49.84 -8.99 14.11
CA HIS A 10 -49.42 -8.39 15.36
C HIS A 10 -50.39 -7.23 15.73
N ASP A 11 -50.79 -7.16 16.99
CA ASP A 11 -51.61 -6.07 17.50
C ASP A 11 -50.70 -4.85 17.76
N PRO A 12 -51.13 -3.63 17.38
CA PRO A 12 -50.38 -2.40 17.66
C PRO A 12 -50.11 -2.14 19.14
N SER A 13 -50.92 -2.72 20.04
CA SER A 13 -50.75 -2.62 21.50
C SER A 13 -49.53 -3.40 22.01
N GLU A 14 -49.18 -4.54 21.41
CA GLU A 14 -48.00 -5.33 21.78
C GLU A 14 -46.68 -4.59 21.51
N ILE A 15 -46.69 -3.70 20.53
CA ILE A 15 -45.51 -2.88 20.20
C ILE A 15 -45.22 -1.83 21.26
N LYS A 16 -46.24 -1.30 21.91
CA LYS A 16 -46.09 -0.34 23.02
C LYS A 16 -45.41 -0.99 24.23
N GLU A 17 -45.75 -2.23 24.56
CA GLU A 17 -45.10 -2.94 25.66
C GLU A 17 -43.65 -3.24 25.41
N ILE A 18 -43.28 -3.59 24.16
CA ILE A 18 -41.88 -3.83 23.79
C ILE A 18 -41.06 -2.53 23.83
N LEU A 19 -41.64 -1.41 23.42
CA LEU A 19 -40.95 -0.10 23.45
C LEU A 19 -40.77 0.46 24.85
N THR A 20 -41.68 0.14 25.78
CA THR A 20 -41.56 0.57 27.20
C THR A 20 -40.57 -0.29 28.00
N GLN A 21 -40.24 -1.50 27.55
CA GLN A 21 -39.21 -2.36 28.19
C GLN A 21 -37.76 -2.03 27.74
N VAL A 22 -37.56 -1.16 26.73
CA VAL A 22 -36.24 -0.76 26.24
C VAL A 22 -35.70 0.51 26.94
N GLU A 23 -36.46 1.10 27.89
CA GLU A 23 -35.89 2.10 28.79
C GLU A 23 -35.06 1.42 29.91
N GLU A 24 -34.04 0.71 29.55
CA GLU A 24 -33.01 0.26 30.49
C GLU A 24 -32.22 1.48 31.00
N LYS A 25 -32.18 1.61 32.31
CA LYS A 25 -31.38 2.57 33.06
C LYS A 25 -29.95 2.57 32.54
N PRO A 26 -29.32 3.74 32.29
CA PRO A 26 -27.90 3.77 31.95
C PRO A 26 -27.10 3.10 33.05
N ALA A 27 -26.32 2.09 32.71
CA ALA A 27 -25.38 1.46 33.61
C ALA A 27 -24.42 2.51 34.17
N PRO A 28 -24.01 2.41 35.46
CA PRO A 28 -23.11 3.38 36.06
C PRO A 28 -21.80 3.43 35.25
N VAL A 29 -21.50 4.60 34.70
CA VAL A 29 -20.26 4.89 34.00
C VAL A 29 -19.15 4.81 35.04
N VAL A 30 -18.41 3.71 35.06
CA VAL A 30 -17.18 3.59 35.83
C VAL A 30 -16.16 4.52 35.16
N PRO A 31 -15.62 5.53 35.85
CA PRO A 31 -14.61 6.39 35.26
C PRO A 31 -13.38 5.53 34.89
N PRO A 32 -12.81 5.70 33.69
CA PRO A 32 -11.62 4.98 33.31
C PRO A 32 -10.49 5.39 34.26
N LYS A 33 -9.90 4.38 34.93
CA LYS A 33 -8.68 4.56 35.73
C LYS A 33 -7.61 5.17 34.85
N ASP A 34 -7.01 6.23 35.34
CA ASP A 34 -5.84 6.96 34.85
C ASP A 34 -5.04 6.28 33.73
N ILE A 35 -5.45 6.54 32.50
CA ILE A 35 -4.57 6.34 31.33
C ILE A 35 -3.59 7.51 31.40
N LYS A 36 -2.34 7.23 31.77
CA LYS A 36 -1.24 8.17 31.61
C LYS A 36 -1.18 8.57 30.13
N VAL A 37 -1.78 9.70 29.80
CA VAL A 37 -1.63 10.31 28.48
C VAL A 37 -0.18 10.74 28.36
N VAL A 38 0.66 9.90 27.78
CA VAL A 38 1.97 10.29 27.30
C VAL A 38 1.70 11.28 26.17
N ARG A 39 1.82 12.57 26.45
CA ARG A 39 1.72 13.62 25.44
C ARG A 39 2.86 13.39 24.44
N PRO A 40 2.59 13.06 23.17
CA PRO A 40 3.64 12.99 22.17
C PRO A 40 4.25 14.39 22.05
N LYS A 41 5.60 14.46 21.99
CA LYS A 41 6.32 15.67 21.58
C LYS A 41 5.66 16.20 20.31
N LYS A 42 5.48 17.54 20.22
CA LYS A 42 4.94 18.25 19.05
C LYS A 42 5.58 17.73 17.74
N ILE A 43 4.95 16.76 17.16
CA ILE A 43 5.10 16.36 15.77
C ILE A 43 3.97 17.10 15.08
N ASP A 44 4.22 17.71 13.94
CA ASP A 44 3.17 18.33 13.12
C ASP A 44 1.97 17.37 13.07
N GLU A 45 0.82 17.79 13.60
CA GLU A 45 -0.31 16.93 13.97
C GLU A 45 -0.93 16.15 12.79
N ASP A 46 -0.43 16.34 11.56
CA ASP A 46 -1.00 15.76 10.33
C ASP A 46 -0.02 14.86 9.53
N VAL A 47 1.04 14.33 10.14
CA VAL A 47 2.02 13.50 9.42
C VAL A 47 1.97 12.06 9.92
N LEU A 48 1.57 11.12 9.04
CA LEU A 48 1.70 9.69 9.29
C LEU A 48 3.15 9.26 9.16
N LEU A 49 3.70 8.70 10.22
CA LEU A 49 5.03 8.12 10.22
C LEU A 49 4.94 6.65 9.81
N ILE A 50 5.69 6.25 8.79
CA ILE A 50 5.78 4.87 8.34
C ILE A 50 6.94 4.20 9.09
N ASP A 51 6.61 3.48 10.15
CA ASP A 51 7.54 2.70 10.96
C ASP A 51 6.93 1.35 11.32
N LYS A 52 7.77 0.40 11.72
CA LYS A 52 7.35 -0.92 12.20
C LYS A 52 6.48 -0.90 13.47
N ASN A 53 6.45 0.22 14.19
CA ASN A 53 5.84 0.35 15.52
C ASN A 53 4.76 1.46 15.60
N VAL A 54 4.06 1.76 14.51
CA VAL A 54 2.85 2.61 14.62
C VAL A 54 1.73 1.76 15.19
N ASP A 55 1.71 1.66 16.52
CA ASP A 55 0.59 1.07 17.26
C ASP A 55 -0.67 1.86 16.92
N ASN A 56 -1.66 1.21 16.30
CA ASN A 56 -3.03 1.64 16.01
C ASN A 56 -3.36 2.23 14.63
N VAL A 57 -2.45 2.33 13.66
CA VAL A 57 -2.84 2.73 12.30
C VAL A 57 -2.47 1.65 11.30
N GLU A 58 -3.46 0.94 10.78
CA GLU A 58 -3.23 -0.01 9.68
C GLU A 58 -2.89 0.76 8.40
N TYR A 59 -1.70 0.50 7.86
CA TYR A 59 -1.33 0.97 6.54
C TYR A 59 -0.85 -0.19 5.65
N LYS A 60 -1.03 -0.02 4.35
CA LYS A 60 -0.57 -0.98 3.33
C LYS A 60 0.11 -0.24 2.20
N PHE A 61 1.18 -0.81 1.67
CA PHE A 61 1.80 -0.28 0.46
C PHE A 61 0.94 -0.58 -0.76
N ALA A 62 0.75 0.44 -1.60
CA ALA A 62 -0.06 0.34 -2.81
C ALA A 62 0.66 -0.52 -3.86
N ARG A 63 0.01 -1.59 -4.31
CA ARG A 63 0.55 -2.52 -5.31
C ARG A 63 0.78 -1.89 -6.68
N CYS A 64 0.05 -0.83 -7.01
CA CYS A 64 0.20 -0.13 -8.29
C CYS A 64 1.56 0.54 -8.47
N CYS A 65 2.28 0.87 -7.39
CA CYS A 65 3.55 1.59 -7.47
C CYS A 65 4.64 1.03 -6.56
N ASN A 66 4.29 0.14 -5.63
CA ASN A 66 5.22 -0.54 -4.73
C ASN A 66 6.29 0.40 -4.16
N PRO A 67 5.93 1.28 -3.20
CA PRO A 67 6.88 2.23 -2.61
C PRO A 67 8.04 1.50 -1.94
N VAL A 68 9.22 2.08 -2.06
CA VAL A 68 10.47 1.61 -1.44
C VAL A 68 10.98 2.70 -0.52
N TYR A 69 11.67 2.33 0.57
CA TYR A 69 12.26 3.29 1.49
C TYR A 69 13.08 4.37 0.76
N GLY A 70 12.80 5.64 1.09
CA GLY A 70 13.41 6.79 0.42
C GLY A 70 12.59 7.36 -0.75
N ASP A 71 11.50 6.71 -1.17
CA ASP A 71 10.55 7.33 -2.10
C ASP A 71 9.81 8.51 -1.44
N ASP A 72 9.47 9.52 -2.23
CA ASP A 72 8.50 10.54 -1.80
C ASP A 72 7.10 9.91 -1.81
N ILE A 73 6.45 9.85 -0.64
CA ILE A 73 5.21 9.09 -0.42
C ILE A 73 4.07 9.97 0.04
N ILE A 74 2.85 9.49 -0.21
CA ILE A 74 1.60 10.01 0.34
C ILE A 74 0.75 8.86 0.86
N GLY A 75 -0.02 9.12 1.91
CA GLY A 75 -1.07 8.21 2.39
C GLY A 75 -2.43 8.59 1.82
N PHE A 76 -3.22 7.61 1.46
CA PHE A 76 -4.62 7.77 1.07
C PHE A 76 -5.51 6.97 2.02
N VAL A 77 -6.44 7.64 2.68
CA VAL A 77 -7.40 6.99 3.58
C VAL A 77 -8.44 6.24 2.76
N SER A 78 -8.39 4.91 2.79
CA SER A 78 -9.33 4.02 2.10
C SER A 78 -10.43 3.55 3.05
N ILE A 79 -11.67 3.52 2.58
CA ILE A 79 -12.79 3.03 3.39
C ILE A 79 -12.66 1.52 3.55
N GLY A 80 -12.57 1.06 4.80
CA GLY A 80 -12.49 -0.38 5.12
C GLY A 80 -11.12 -1.04 4.95
N GLU A 81 -10.11 -0.35 4.38
CA GLU A 81 -8.77 -0.93 4.15
C GLU A 81 -7.63 -0.17 4.86
N GLY A 82 -7.96 0.85 5.64
CA GLY A 82 -6.97 1.69 6.31
C GLY A 82 -6.27 2.68 5.36
N ILE A 83 -5.00 2.95 5.60
CA ILE A 83 -4.23 3.90 4.80
C ILE A 83 -3.42 3.17 3.74
N LYS A 84 -3.63 3.53 2.47
CA LYS A 84 -2.79 3.05 1.35
C LYS A 84 -1.66 4.06 1.08
N VAL A 85 -0.42 3.59 1.20
CA VAL A 85 0.78 4.40 0.96
C VAL A 85 1.20 4.26 -0.49
N HIS A 86 1.21 5.37 -1.21
CA HIS A 86 1.61 5.47 -2.61
C HIS A 86 2.89 6.29 -2.77
N ARG A 87 3.63 6.05 -3.85
CA ARG A 87 4.62 7.02 -4.31
C ARG A 87 3.88 8.28 -4.80
N ARG A 88 4.37 9.46 -4.47
CA ARG A 88 3.76 10.74 -4.89
C ARG A 88 3.62 10.86 -6.42
N GLN A 89 4.58 10.31 -7.17
CA GLN A 89 4.59 10.34 -8.63
C GLN A 89 3.75 9.23 -9.29
N CYS A 90 3.13 8.35 -8.51
CA CYS A 90 2.25 7.32 -9.04
C CYS A 90 1.03 7.94 -9.73
N LYS A 91 0.67 7.46 -10.91
CA LYS A 91 -0.48 7.95 -11.68
C LYS A 91 -1.78 7.88 -10.87
N ASN A 92 -2.00 6.77 -10.16
CA ASN A 92 -3.15 6.61 -9.28
C ASN A 92 -3.13 7.60 -8.11
N ALA A 93 -1.96 7.84 -7.52
CA ALA A 93 -1.80 8.83 -6.45
C ALA A 93 -2.18 10.24 -6.92
N LEU A 94 -1.74 10.63 -8.10
CA LEU A 94 -2.07 11.92 -8.69
C LEU A 94 -3.59 12.09 -8.90
N GLU A 95 -4.27 11.03 -9.40
CA GLU A 95 -5.73 11.03 -9.52
C GLU A 95 -6.44 11.10 -8.16
N LEU A 96 -5.96 10.35 -7.16
CA LEU A 96 -6.53 10.37 -5.81
C LEU A 96 -6.39 11.74 -5.17
N VAL A 97 -5.23 12.40 -5.30
CA VAL A 97 -5.00 13.77 -4.81
C VAL A 97 -5.96 14.75 -5.49
N ARG A 98 -6.22 14.60 -6.79
CA ARG A 98 -7.10 15.48 -7.54
C ARG A 98 -8.58 15.29 -7.16
N ARG A 99 -9.03 14.03 -7.03
CA ARG A 99 -10.44 13.70 -6.78
C ARG A 99 -10.83 13.81 -5.30
N TYR A 100 -9.90 13.45 -4.40
CA TYR A 100 -10.18 13.31 -2.97
C TYR A 100 -9.09 13.95 -2.09
N PRO A 101 -8.81 15.25 -2.24
CA PRO A 101 -7.72 15.91 -1.50
C PRO A 101 -7.87 15.82 0.01
N TYR A 102 -9.10 15.77 0.52
CA TYR A 102 -9.43 15.66 1.95
C TYR A 102 -9.15 14.26 2.55
N ARG A 103 -8.83 13.26 1.72
CA ARG A 103 -8.45 11.91 2.16
C ARG A 103 -6.95 11.65 2.07
N ILE A 104 -6.18 12.66 1.73
CA ILE A 104 -4.73 12.57 1.62
C ILE A 104 -4.10 12.90 2.97
N VAL A 105 -3.22 12.02 3.41
CA VAL A 105 -2.43 12.17 4.63
C VAL A 105 -0.97 12.37 4.24
N LYS A 106 -0.32 13.37 4.83
CA LYS A 106 1.13 13.53 4.71
C LYS A 106 1.81 12.34 5.38
N THR A 107 2.73 11.71 4.68
CA THR A 107 3.45 10.54 5.16
C THR A 107 4.94 10.74 5.05
N ARG A 108 5.68 10.17 6.00
CA ARG A 108 7.15 10.14 6.01
C ARG A 108 7.64 8.77 6.43
N TRP A 109 8.77 8.38 5.88
CA TRP A 109 9.55 7.28 6.42
C TRP A 109 10.20 7.73 7.73
N THR A 110 10.15 6.91 8.77
CA THR A 110 10.72 7.26 10.08
C THR A 110 12.02 6.58 10.36
N ASN A 111 12.28 5.46 9.72
CA ASN A 111 13.47 4.70 10.05
C ASN A 111 14.08 3.93 8.90
N ASP A 112 15.33 3.77 9.03
CA ASP A 112 16.33 3.08 8.28
C ASP A 112 16.00 1.60 8.07
N GLY A 113 15.66 1.32 6.91
CA GLY A 113 15.80 0.16 6.09
C GLY A 113 16.39 -1.15 6.59
N ALA A 114 16.05 -1.59 7.80
CA ALA A 114 16.26 -3.00 8.15
C ALA A 114 15.24 -3.93 7.46
N THR A 115 14.38 -3.38 6.58
CA THR A 115 13.32 -4.11 5.89
C THR A 115 13.51 -3.98 4.40
N SER A 116 13.48 -5.09 3.69
CA SER A 116 13.47 -5.08 2.23
C SER A 116 12.06 -4.83 1.71
N TYR A 117 11.95 -4.00 0.69
CA TYR A 117 10.69 -3.59 0.06
C TYR A 117 10.52 -4.25 -1.29
N GLN A 118 9.32 -4.73 -1.56
CA GLN A 118 9.02 -5.32 -2.85
C GLN A 118 8.80 -4.23 -3.89
N THR A 119 9.49 -4.34 -5.04
CA THR A 119 9.22 -3.49 -6.21
C THR A 119 9.16 -4.34 -7.48
N VAL A 120 8.41 -3.86 -8.45
CA VAL A 120 8.25 -4.49 -9.76
C VAL A 120 8.90 -3.61 -10.81
N LEU A 121 9.71 -4.22 -11.67
CA LEU A 121 10.42 -3.56 -12.74
C LEU A 121 9.96 -4.13 -14.09
N ASN A 122 9.60 -3.24 -15.01
CA ASN A 122 9.30 -3.61 -16.40
C ASN A 122 10.57 -3.51 -17.21
N LEU A 123 10.84 -4.55 -17.97
CA LEU A 123 11.98 -4.63 -18.88
C LEU A 123 11.50 -4.85 -20.32
N THR A 124 12.14 -4.17 -21.24
CA THR A 124 11.99 -4.46 -22.67
C THR A 124 13.35 -4.49 -23.32
N GLY A 125 13.52 -5.34 -24.32
CA GLY A 125 14.80 -5.47 -25.01
C GLY A 125 14.72 -6.31 -26.27
N LYS A 126 15.89 -6.55 -26.85
CA LYS A 126 16.05 -7.47 -27.98
C LYS A 126 16.07 -8.90 -27.44
N GLU A 127 15.41 -9.80 -28.15
CA GLU A 127 15.45 -11.21 -27.80
C GLU A 127 16.87 -11.73 -27.79
N ASP A 128 17.27 -12.26 -26.64
CA ASP A 128 18.50 -12.95 -26.39
C ASP A 128 18.16 -14.21 -25.60
N GLY A 129 18.31 -15.39 -26.17
CA GLY A 129 17.96 -16.65 -25.50
C GLY A 129 18.62 -16.86 -24.14
N ASN A 130 19.56 -15.99 -23.77
CA ASN A 130 20.24 -16.04 -22.47
C ASN A 130 19.89 -14.89 -21.50
N ILE A 131 18.93 -14.05 -21.86
CA ILE A 131 18.62 -12.84 -21.07
C ILE A 131 18.21 -13.17 -19.61
N ILE A 132 17.45 -14.23 -19.40
CA ILE A 132 17.01 -14.66 -18.07
C ILE A 132 18.22 -15.02 -17.21
N ASN A 133 19.20 -15.75 -17.76
CA ASN A 133 20.42 -16.12 -17.04
C ASN A 133 21.26 -14.88 -16.69
N LYS A 134 21.42 -13.96 -17.63
CA LYS A 134 22.15 -12.70 -17.41
C LYS A 134 21.51 -11.88 -16.28
N ILE A 135 20.18 -11.77 -16.25
CA ILE A 135 19.44 -11.06 -15.21
C ILE A 135 19.59 -11.77 -13.86
N THR A 136 19.41 -13.08 -13.82
CA THR A 136 19.50 -13.88 -12.58
C THR A 136 20.90 -13.82 -11.99
N GLU A 137 21.94 -13.89 -12.83
CA GLU A 137 23.33 -13.77 -12.40
C GLU A 137 23.63 -12.37 -11.84
N LEU A 138 23.10 -11.31 -12.47
CA LEU A 138 23.23 -9.94 -11.96
C LEU A 138 22.60 -9.79 -10.58
N ILE A 139 21.38 -10.33 -10.39
CA ILE A 139 20.71 -10.28 -9.11
C ILE A 139 21.45 -11.10 -8.05
N ALA A 140 21.94 -12.29 -8.40
CA ALA A 140 22.66 -13.15 -7.47
C ALA A 140 23.97 -12.52 -6.95
N LYS A 141 24.56 -11.60 -7.71
CA LYS A 141 25.76 -10.85 -7.34
C LYS A 141 25.46 -9.57 -6.55
N ASP A 142 24.20 -9.19 -6.41
CA ASP A 142 23.78 -7.97 -5.70
C ASP A 142 23.35 -8.31 -4.27
N PRO A 143 24.08 -7.86 -3.23
CA PRO A 143 23.76 -8.17 -1.85
C PRO A 143 22.49 -7.47 -1.34
N HIS A 144 22.02 -6.42 -2.05
CA HIS A 144 20.87 -5.60 -1.68
C HIS A 144 19.61 -5.91 -2.48
N ALA A 145 19.67 -6.88 -3.41
CA ALA A 145 18.54 -7.27 -4.24
C ALA A 145 18.26 -8.77 -4.12
N THR A 146 17.02 -9.14 -3.88
CA THR A 146 16.58 -10.54 -3.86
C THR A 146 15.49 -10.74 -4.89
N LEU A 147 15.67 -11.69 -5.82
CA LEU A 147 14.67 -12.06 -6.81
C LEU A 147 13.47 -12.76 -6.13
N ARG A 148 12.27 -12.30 -6.45
CA ARG A 148 11.01 -12.94 -6.04
C ARG A 148 10.30 -13.61 -7.20
N ALA A 149 10.22 -12.93 -8.33
CA ALA A 149 9.60 -13.47 -9.53
C ALA A 149 10.23 -12.84 -10.78
N ILE A 150 10.24 -13.58 -11.86
CA ILE A 150 10.60 -13.13 -13.18
C ILE A 150 9.62 -13.71 -14.19
N SER A 151 9.10 -12.85 -15.07
CA SER A 151 8.25 -13.24 -16.19
C SER A 151 8.74 -12.51 -17.43
N ILE A 152 9.10 -13.25 -18.46
CA ILE A 152 9.59 -12.70 -19.71
C ILE A 152 8.83 -13.37 -20.84
N ASN A 153 8.29 -12.56 -21.75
CA ASN A 153 7.70 -12.98 -23.02
C ASN A 153 8.63 -12.55 -24.13
N ALA A 154 9.01 -13.47 -24.97
CA ALA A 154 9.83 -13.18 -26.15
C ALA A 154 9.00 -13.49 -27.40
N ALA A 155 8.91 -12.53 -28.31
CA ALA A 155 8.22 -12.65 -29.58
C ALA A 155 8.84 -11.71 -30.62
N GLU A 156 8.96 -12.18 -31.86
CA GLU A 156 9.39 -11.35 -33.00
C GLU A 156 10.73 -10.63 -32.80
N GLY A 157 11.68 -11.27 -32.11
CA GLY A 157 13.01 -10.71 -31.90
C GLY A 157 13.11 -9.64 -30.80
N VAL A 158 12.04 -9.44 -30.03
CA VAL A 158 12.01 -8.58 -28.86
C VAL A 158 11.49 -9.33 -27.65
N PHE A 159 11.86 -8.87 -26.46
CA PHE A 159 11.24 -9.35 -25.23
C PHE A 159 10.64 -8.20 -24.44
N ASP A 160 9.58 -8.51 -23.74
CA ASP A 160 9.04 -7.73 -22.65
C ASP A 160 8.88 -8.60 -21.40
N GLY A 161 9.00 -8.01 -20.24
CA GLY A 161 8.88 -8.77 -19.02
C GLY A 161 8.86 -7.93 -17.76
N ASN A 162 8.57 -8.63 -16.68
CA ASN A 162 8.51 -8.06 -15.34
C ASN A 162 9.43 -8.83 -14.41
N ILE A 163 10.16 -8.09 -13.59
CA ILE A 163 10.97 -8.65 -12.49
C ILE A 163 10.41 -8.09 -11.18
N THR A 164 10.10 -8.96 -10.25
CA THR A 164 9.77 -8.59 -8.86
C THR A 164 10.98 -8.85 -7.99
N VAL A 165 11.47 -7.80 -7.34
CA VAL A 165 12.63 -7.87 -6.44
C VAL A 165 12.30 -7.30 -5.08
N LEU A 166 12.97 -7.81 -4.06
CA LEU A 166 13.09 -7.14 -2.77
C LEU A 166 14.35 -6.30 -2.77
N ILE A 167 14.25 -5.05 -2.31
CA ILE A 167 15.37 -4.12 -2.24
C ILE A 167 15.22 -3.22 -1.01
N ASP A 168 16.35 -2.74 -0.47
CA ASP A 168 16.34 -2.06 0.83
C ASP A 168 15.86 -0.61 0.75
N ASN A 169 16.29 0.13 -0.30
CA ASN A 169 16.02 1.56 -0.43
C ASN A 169 16.12 2.04 -1.89
N THR A 170 15.77 3.30 -2.11
CA THR A 170 15.82 3.94 -3.44
C THR A 170 17.23 4.10 -4.00
N GLU A 171 18.24 4.21 -3.16
CA GLU A 171 19.64 4.31 -3.61
C GLU A 171 20.10 3.00 -4.23
N HIS A 172 19.93 1.89 -3.50
CA HIS A 172 20.22 0.55 -4.02
C HIS A 172 19.39 0.22 -5.26
N LEU A 173 18.10 0.63 -5.26
CA LEU A 173 17.23 0.47 -6.43
C LEU A 173 17.77 1.23 -7.65
N SER A 174 18.25 2.45 -7.48
CA SER A 174 18.82 3.24 -8.58
C SER A 174 20.10 2.61 -9.15
N GLN A 175 20.96 2.10 -8.28
CA GLN A 175 22.16 1.35 -8.68
C GLN A 175 21.78 0.07 -9.43
N PHE A 176 20.82 -0.66 -8.92
CA PHE A 176 20.30 -1.89 -9.53
C PHE A 176 19.69 -1.63 -10.92
N LEU A 177 18.85 -0.61 -11.05
CA LEU A 177 18.29 -0.16 -12.33
C LEU A 177 19.38 0.22 -13.34
N SER A 178 20.43 0.90 -12.88
CA SER A 178 21.57 1.25 -13.73
C SER A 178 22.27 0.01 -14.27
N ARG A 179 22.55 -0.97 -13.41
CA ARG A 179 23.18 -2.23 -13.83
C ARG A 179 22.31 -3.00 -14.82
N LEU A 180 20.99 -3.07 -14.58
CA LEU A 180 20.05 -3.72 -15.52
C LEU A 180 20.05 -3.04 -16.89
N LYS A 181 20.12 -1.70 -16.94
CA LYS A 181 20.18 -0.94 -18.20
C LYS A 181 21.46 -1.22 -19.01
N HIS A 182 22.55 -1.59 -18.35
CA HIS A 182 23.81 -1.91 -19.01
C HIS A 182 23.93 -3.38 -19.44
N LEU A 183 22.95 -4.21 -19.13
CA LEU A 183 22.92 -5.58 -19.64
C LEU A 183 22.69 -5.58 -21.15
N GLU A 184 23.54 -6.35 -21.84
CA GLU A 184 23.38 -6.58 -23.27
C GLU A 184 22.00 -7.18 -23.56
N GLY A 185 21.31 -6.65 -24.55
CA GLY A 185 19.94 -7.04 -24.91
C GLY A 185 18.86 -6.20 -24.23
N VAL A 186 19.11 -5.55 -23.11
CA VAL A 186 18.13 -4.69 -22.43
C VAL A 186 18.11 -3.30 -23.08
N VAL A 187 16.93 -2.86 -23.51
CA VAL A 187 16.73 -1.54 -24.13
C VAL A 187 16.11 -0.55 -23.13
N ARG A 188 15.17 -1.01 -22.32
CA ARG A 188 14.47 -0.17 -21.35
C ARG A 188 14.22 -0.91 -20.06
N VAL A 189 14.40 -0.20 -18.94
CA VAL A 189 14.04 -0.67 -17.60
C VAL A 189 13.33 0.49 -16.89
N ASN A 190 12.15 0.22 -16.36
CA ASN A 190 11.37 1.19 -15.58
C ASN A 190 10.75 0.50 -14.37
N ARG A 191 10.48 1.26 -13.31
CA ARG A 191 9.60 0.77 -12.25
C ARG A 191 8.18 0.64 -12.80
N HIS A 192 7.52 -0.43 -12.40
CA HIS A 192 6.14 -0.66 -12.77
C HIS A 192 5.22 0.34 -12.06
N ASP A 193 4.38 1.00 -12.84
CA ASP A 193 3.25 1.81 -12.40
C ASP A 193 2.01 1.32 -13.14
N SER A 194 1.20 0.47 -12.47
CA SER A 194 -0.09 0.06 -13.04
C SER A 194 -1.13 1.14 -12.80
N MET A 195 -1.94 1.42 -13.79
CA MET A 195 -3.23 2.07 -13.56
C MET A 195 -4.12 1.06 -12.82
N LEU A 196 -4.85 1.49 -11.80
CA LEU A 196 -5.97 0.72 -11.31
C LEU A 196 -7.02 0.75 -12.41
N GLU A 197 -7.37 -0.41 -12.95
CA GLU A 197 -8.62 -0.57 -13.68
C GLU A 197 -9.73 -0.46 -12.65
N ASP A 198 -10.65 0.46 -12.86
CA ASP A 198 -11.85 0.69 -12.04
C ASP A 198 -12.80 -0.51 -12.11
#